data_b4f5c304b69472f92d2a5fd29f9691c5
#
_entry.id   b4f5c304b69472f92d2a5fd29f9691c5
#
_cell.length_a   1.000
_cell.length_b   1.000
_cell.length_c   1.000
_cell.angle_alpha   90.00
_cell.angle_beta   90.00
_cell.angle_gamma   90.00
#
_symmetry.space_group_name_H-M   'P 1'
#
loop_
_entity.id
_entity.type
_entity.pdbx_description
1 polymer ?
#
loop_
_entity_poly.entity_id
_entity_poly.type
_entity_poly.pdbx_seq_one_letter_code
_entity_poly.pdbx_strand_id
1 'polypeptide(L)'
;MLNMVGTKWTFSLSVVLAMLLNSAWAEGDFPIEGVYTQNEACRGDGSKQEFLRVKITSQDVSYAGGICSIDTRHQEADKVGMKVTCKFKSGAVMSSTISFTKRDNNTLDMAQQEGTYKAVLHRCLG
;
A
#
# COMPACT_ATOMS: atom_id res chain seq x y z
N MET A 1 0.15 -50.54 35.09
CA MET A 1 0.26 -50.05 34.98
C MET A 1 0.62 -49.20 34.57
N LEU A 2 0.65 -48.71 34.38
CA LEU A 2 0.96 -47.88 34.11
C LEU A 2 1.35 -47.33 33.20
N ASN A 3 1.52 -47.02 32.71
CA ASN A 3 2.01 -46.62 31.88
C ASN A 3 1.44 -45.94 31.05
N MET A 4 0.88 -45.73 30.73
CA MET A 4 0.29 -45.14 29.95
C MET A 4 0.31 -43.98 29.90
N VAL A 5 0.79 -43.48 30.24
CA VAL A 5 0.80 -42.37 30.48
C VAL A 5 1.37 -41.59 29.61
N GLY A 6 2.18 -41.56 29.04
CA GLY A 6 2.79 -40.64 28.35
C GLY A 6 2.41 -40.35 27.08
N THR A 7 1.33 -40.50 26.74
CA THR A 7 1.08 -40.34 25.44
C THR A 7 0.44 -39.17 25.15
N LYS A 8 0.18 -38.34 25.95
CA LYS A 8 -0.52 -37.34 25.63
C LYS A 8 0.04 -36.14 25.30
N TRP A 9 1.08 -35.83 25.36
CA TRP A 9 1.52 -34.55 25.16
C TRP A 9 1.90 -34.32 23.82
N THR A 10 1.72 -34.95 22.93
CA THR A 10 2.30 -34.68 21.67
C THR A 10 1.53 -33.76 20.86
N PHE A 11 0.39 -33.31 21.26
CA PHE A 11 -0.32 -32.53 20.41
C PHE A 11 -0.06 -31.12 20.45
N SER A 12 0.43 -30.53 21.34
CA SER A 12 0.52 -29.11 21.44
C SER A 12 1.34 -28.46 20.40
N LEU A 13 2.19 -29.19 19.77
CA LEU A 13 3.09 -28.57 18.83
C LEU A 13 2.45 -28.06 17.59
N SER A 14 1.44 -28.67 17.13
CA SER A 14 0.86 -28.23 15.89
C SER A 14 0.18 -26.90 15.99
N VAL A 15 -0.25 -26.51 17.12
CA VAL A 15 -0.92 -25.24 17.27
C VAL A 15 0.03 -24.09 17.11
N VAL A 16 1.24 -24.27 17.57
CA VAL A 16 2.21 -23.20 17.48
C VAL A 16 2.58 -22.89 16.06
N LEU A 17 2.65 -23.91 15.24
CA LEU A 17 2.97 -23.68 13.87
C LEU A 17 1.94 -22.85 13.15
N ALA A 18 0.72 -23.04 13.44
CA ALA A 18 -0.31 -22.28 12.78
C ALA A 18 -0.20 -20.80 13.08
N MET A 19 0.19 -20.47 14.28
CA MET A 19 0.33 -19.07 14.60
C MET A 19 1.48 -18.43 13.90
N LEU A 20 2.55 -19.15 13.70
CA LEU A 20 3.68 -18.58 13.02
C LEU A 20 3.35 -18.27 11.56
N LEU A 21 2.53 -19.07 10.96
CA LEU A 21 2.16 -18.79 9.59
C LEU A 21 1.36 -17.53 9.45
N ASN A 22 0.50 -17.27 10.41
CA ASN A 22 -0.31 -16.08 10.33
C ASN A 22 0.50 -14.81 10.49
N SER A 23 1.52 -14.82 11.28
CA SER A 23 2.27 -13.61 11.47
C SER A 23 3.27 -13.38 10.35
N ALA A 24 3.56 -14.37 9.58
CA ALA A 24 4.63 -14.26 8.61
C ALA A 24 4.38 -13.26 7.52
N TRP A 25 3.15 -13.02 7.12
CA TRP A 25 2.97 -12.10 6.04
C TRP A 25 2.43 -10.75 6.48
N ALA A 26 2.31 -10.55 7.74
CA ALA A 26 1.82 -9.29 8.23
C ALA A 26 2.77 -8.15 7.98
N GLU A 27 4.04 -8.43 8.02
CA GLU A 27 5.02 -7.40 7.85
C GLU A 27 5.47 -7.29 6.43
N GLY A 28 4.76 -7.75 5.53
CA GLY A 28 5.20 -7.80 4.18
C GLY A 28 5.42 -6.47 3.55
N ASP A 29 5.91 -6.48 2.38
CA ASP A 29 6.15 -5.31 1.62
C ASP A 29 4.86 -4.61 1.32
N PHE A 30 4.94 -3.33 1.17
CA PHE A 30 3.81 -2.55 0.71
C PHE A 30 3.82 -2.66 -0.82
N PRO A 31 2.88 -3.39 -1.41
CA PRO A 31 3.02 -3.79 -2.82
C PRO A 31 2.92 -2.66 -3.83
N ILE A 32 2.45 -1.51 -3.43
CA ILE A 32 2.34 -0.40 -4.35
C ILE A 32 3.37 0.69 -4.09
N GLU A 33 4.35 0.43 -3.22
CA GLU A 33 5.36 1.43 -2.94
C GLU A 33 6.19 1.73 -4.19
N GLY A 34 6.45 2.98 -4.45
CA GLY A 34 7.24 3.38 -5.62
C GLY A 34 6.96 4.79 -6.07
N VAL A 35 7.56 5.15 -7.19
CA VAL A 35 7.38 6.46 -7.82
C VAL A 35 6.63 6.25 -9.11
N TYR A 36 5.63 7.08 -9.32
CA TYR A 36 4.72 6.96 -10.46
C TYR A 36 4.50 8.32 -11.10
N THR A 37 3.98 8.32 -12.33
CA THR A 37 3.47 9.53 -12.96
C THR A 37 2.00 9.34 -13.29
N GLN A 38 1.23 10.43 -13.25
CA GLN A 38 -0.20 10.39 -13.48
C GLN A 38 -0.52 10.51 -14.96
N ASN A 39 -1.32 9.58 -15.45
CA ASN A 39 -1.89 9.61 -16.81
C ASN A 39 -0.91 9.58 -17.98
N GLU A 40 0.35 9.67 -17.75
CA GLU A 40 1.38 9.57 -18.78
C GLU A 40 2.49 8.69 -18.28
N ALA A 41 3.12 7.95 -19.16
CA ALA A 41 4.25 7.11 -18.77
C ALA A 41 5.43 7.99 -18.38
N CYS A 42 6.31 7.49 -17.51
CA CYS A 42 7.50 8.21 -17.13
C CYS A 42 8.41 8.40 -18.33
N ARG A 43 8.97 9.58 -18.47
CA ARG A 43 9.86 9.85 -19.57
C ARG A 43 11.27 9.44 -19.23
N GLY A 44 11.86 8.63 -20.09
CA GLY A 44 13.21 8.18 -19.89
C GLY A 44 14.26 9.14 -20.39
N ASP A 45 13.83 10.26 -20.97
CA ASP A 45 14.74 11.24 -21.56
C ASP A 45 15.22 12.29 -20.57
N GLY A 46 14.84 12.18 -19.31
CA GLY A 46 15.24 13.14 -18.30
C GLY A 46 14.36 14.37 -18.22
N SER A 47 13.34 14.48 -19.04
CA SER A 47 12.44 15.62 -18.95
C SER A 47 11.64 15.53 -17.66
N LYS A 48 11.31 16.70 -17.10
CA LYS A 48 10.66 16.73 -15.81
C LYS A 48 9.17 16.61 -15.88
N GLN A 49 8.62 15.71 -15.07
CA GLN A 49 7.20 15.53 -14.97
C GLN A 49 6.79 15.76 -13.51
N GLU A 50 7.35 16.78 -12.88
CA GLU A 50 7.15 17.00 -11.46
C GLU A 50 5.71 17.17 -11.04
N PHE A 51 4.90 17.82 -11.87
CA PHE A 51 3.51 18.04 -11.53
C PHE A 51 2.70 16.75 -11.58
N LEU A 52 3.20 15.74 -12.28
CA LEU A 52 2.50 14.49 -12.42
C LEU A 52 3.03 13.42 -11.50
N ARG A 53 4.12 13.69 -10.80
CA ARG A 53 4.79 12.67 -10.01
C ARG A 53 4.05 12.36 -8.70
N VAL A 54 3.90 11.09 -8.42
CA VAL A 54 3.32 10.62 -7.16
C VAL A 54 4.28 9.62 -6.56
N LYS A 55 4.66 9.82 -5.32
CA LYS A 55 5.51 8.87 -4.62
C LYS A 55 4.71 8.23 -3.51
N ILE A 56 4.67 6.91 -3.51
CA ILE A 56 3.92 6.14 -2.51
C ILE A 56 4.91 5.39 -1.64
N THR A 57 4.81 5.57 -0.33
CA THR A 57 5.59 4.81 0.64
C THR A 57 4.61 4.13 1.58
N SER A 58 5.10 3.34 2.50
CA SER A 58 4.23 2.70 3.48
C SER A 58 3.63 3.70 4.47
N GLN A 59 4.12 4.93 4.49
CA GLN A 59 3.68 5.94 5.44
C GLN A 59 2.96 7.12 4.83
N ASP A 60 3.21 7.41 3.57
CA ASP A 60 2.59 8.57 2.94
C ASP A 60 2.49 8.46 1.44
N VAL A 61 1.69 9.34 0.87
CA VAL A 61 1.55 9.53 -0.57
C VAL A 61 1.86 10.99 -0.82
N SER A 62 2.91 11.26 -1.57
CA SER A 62 3.31 12.64 -1.83
C SER A 62 3.21 12.98 -3.31
N TYR A 63 2.85 14.21 -3.58
CA TYR A 63 2.74 14.71 -4.95
C TYR A 63 3.06 16.19 -4.95
N ALA A 64 3.08 16.81 -6.12
CA ALA A 64 3.56 18.19 -6.24
C ALA A 64 2.84 19.18 -5.34
N GLY A 65 1.57 18.98 -5.10
CA GLY A 65 0.78 19.91 -4.30
C GLY A 65 0.82 19.66 -2.80
N GLY A 66 1.33 18.52 -2.36
CA GLY A 66 1.31 18.23 -0.93
C GLY A 66 1.69 16.81 -0.57
N ILE A 67 1.53 16.50 0.69
CA ILE A 67 1.85 15.18 1.23
C ILE A 67 0.67 14.69 2.04
N CYS A 68 0.24 13.46 1.78
CA CYS A 68 -0.84 12.83 2.50
C CYS A 68 -0.27 11.73 3.38
N SER A 69 -0.40 11.88 4.70
CA SER A 69 0.03 10.86 5.65
C SER A 69 -1.03 9.79 5.73
N ILE A 70 -0.63 8.54 5.73
CA ILE A 70 -1.57 7.43 5.79
C ILE A 70 -1.98 7.19 7.23
N ASP A 71 -3.25 7.40 7.54
CA ASP A 71 -3.76 7.17 8.88
C ASP A 71 -4.16 5.71 9.07
N THR A 72 -4.87 5.14 8.12
CA THR A 72 -5.23 3.73 8.14
C THR A 72 -5.15 3.18 6.73
N ARG A 73 -4.90 1.90 6.64
CA ARG A 73 -4.72 1.22 5.37
C ARG A 73 -5.44 -0.12 5.40
N HIS A 74 -6.09 -0.46 4.32
CA HIS A 74 -6.82 -1.70 4.19
C HIS A 74 -6.53 -2.31 2.83
N GLN A 75 -6.11 -3.54 2.81
CA GLN A 75 -5.74 -4.21 1.56
C GLN A 75 -6.65 -5.39 1.30
N GLU A 76 -7.17 -5.48 0.07
CA GLU A 76 -7.97 -6.60 -0.37
C GLU A 76 -7.53 -6.96 -1.76
N ALA A 77 -7.06 -8.15 -1.97
CA ALA A 77 -6.63 -8.64 -3.29
C ALA A 77 -5.73 -7.60 -3.98
N ASP A 78 -6.17 -7.04 -5.09
CA ASP A 78 -5.38 -6.08 -5.85
C ASP A 78 -5.63 -4.63 -5.47
N LYS A 79 -6.43 -4.39 -4.45
CA LYS A 79 -6.83 -3.04 -4.08
C LYS A 79 -6.32 -2.65 -2.71
N VAL A 80 -5.81 -1.45 -2.60
CA VAL A 80 -5.40 -0.86 -1.32
C VAL A 80 -6.21 0.40 -1.10
N GLY A 81 -7.00 0.42 -0.04
CA GLY A 81 -7.74 1.62 0.35
C GLY A 81 -7.08 2.24 1.56
N MET A 82 -7.09 3.54 1.65
CA MET A 82 -6.48 4.21 2.79
C MET A 82 -7.21 5.50 3.14
N LYS A 83 -7.16 5.83 4.42
CA LYS A 83 -7.59 7.13 4.89
C LYS A 83 -6.34 7.93 5.13
N VAL A 84 -6.33 9.15 4.67
CA VAL A 84 -5.13 9.99 4.72
C VAL A 84 -5.48 11.37 5.25
N THR A 85 -4.47 12.03 5.79
CA THR A 85 -4.55 13.44 6.16
C THR A 85 -3.53 14.16 5.29
N CYS A 86 -4.01 15.04 4.45
CA CYS A 86 -3.17 15.71 3.47
C CYS A 86 -2.84 17.13 3.92
N LYS A 87 -1.56 17.49 3.77
CA LYS A 87 -1.10 18.85 4.02
C LYS A 87 -0.63 19.40 2.69
N PHE A 88 -1.21 20.50 2.28
CA PHE A 88 -0.90 21.13 1.02
C PHE A 88 0.11 22.25 1.19
N LYS A 89 0.78 22.60 0.12
CA LYS A 89 1.75 23.69 0.15
C LYS A 89 1.13 25.01 0.57
N SER A 90 -0.17 25.16 0.33
CA SER A 90 -0.88 26.37 0.74
C SER A 90 -1.07 26.45 2.26
N GLY A 91 -0.79 25.38 2.98
CA GLY A 91 -1.03 25.31 4.41
C GLY A 91 -2.35 24.65 4.77
N ALA A 92 -3.18 24.37 3.80
CA ALA A 92 -4.45 23.71 4.06
C ALA A 92 -4.22 22.26 4.49
N VAL A 93 -5.07 21.76 5.36
CA VAL A 93 -5.04 20.38 5.83
C VAL A 93 -6.41 19.78 5.63
N MET A 94 -6.49 18.61 5.02
CA MET A 94 -7.78 17.97 4.86
C MET A 94 -7.66 16.45 4.89
N SER A 95 -8.71 15.80 5.34
CA SER A 95 -8.79 14.34 5.35
C SER A 95 -9.39 13.87 4.04
N SER A 96 -8.93 12.75 3.57
CA SER A 96 -9.41 12.18 2.32
C SER A 96 -9.29 10.67 2.34
N THR A 97 -9.89 10.03 1.35
CA THR A 97 -9.71 8.60 1.13
C THR A 97 -9.10 8.42 -0.24
N ILE A 98 -8.18 7.50 -0.34
CA ILE A 98 -7.54 7.18 -1.61
C ILE A 98 -7.58 5.67 -1.78
N SER A 99 -7.89 5.19 -2.98
CA SER A 99 -7.77 3.79 -3.27
C SER A 99 -6.91 3.60 -4.50
N PHE A 100 -6.12 2.53 -4.48
CA PHE A 100 -5.27 2.16 -5.59
C PHE A 100 -5.63 0.73 -5.97
N THR A 101 -5.89 0.50 -7.24
CA THR A 101 -6.17 -0.83 -7.74
C THR A 101 -5.07 -1.20 -8.71
N LYS A 102 -4.42 -2.32 -8.47
CA LYS A 102 -3.33 -2.77 -9.32
C LYS A 102 -3.89 -3.27 -10.63
N ARG A 103 -3.47 -2.67 -11.72
CA ARG A 103 -3.89 -3.10 -13.05
C ARG A 103 -2.88 -4.10 -13.60
N ASP A 104 -1.61 -3.83 -13.40
CA ASP A 104 -0.52 -4.74 -13.74
C ASP A 104 0.69 -4.36 -12.87
N ASN A 105 1.86 -4.93 -13.12
CA ASN A 105 3.01 -4.68 -12.27
C ASN A 105 3.50 -3.24 -12.28
N ASN A 106 3.15 -2.49 -13.28
CA ASN A 106 3.64 -1.13 -13.44
C ASN A 106 2.55 -0.08 -13.49
N THR A 107 1.30 -0.46 -13.31
CA THR A 107 0.19 0.47 -13.48
C THR A 107 -0.83 0.32 -12.37
N LEU A 108 -1.23 1.44 -11.78
CA LEU A 108 -2.26 1.47 -10.76
C LEU A 108 -3.39 2.40 -11.20
N ASP A 109 -4.60 2.04 -10.85
CA ASP A 109 -5.73 2.95 -10.98
C ASP A 109 -5.93 3.61 -9.63
N MET A 110 -5.85 4.93 -9.58
CA MET A 110 -6.03 5.70 -8.36
C MET A 110 -7.39 6.37 -8.35
N ALA A 111 -8.07 6.34 -7.22
CA ALA A 111 -9.30 7.07 -7.04
C ALA A 111 -9.25 7.78 -5.69
N GLN A 112 -9.67 9.04 -5.65
CA GLN A 112 -9.72 9.82 -4.41
C GLN A 112 -11.12 10.26 -4.15
N GLN A 113 -11.45 10.43 -2.88
CA GLN A 113 -12.74 10.93 -2.45
C GLN A 113 -13.89 10.16 -3.10
N GLU A 114 -13.85 8.87 -2.97
CA GLU A 114 -14.89 7.98 -3.46
C GLU A 114 -15.16 8.12 -4.96
N GLY A 115 -14.08 8.35 -5.70
CA GLY A 115 -14.20 8.39 -7.16
C GLY A 115 -14.37 9.76 -7.76
N THR A 116 -14.35 10.83 -6.95
CA THR A 116 -14.44 12.16 -7.50
C THR A 116 -13.21 12.51 -8.33
N TYR A 117 -12.07 11.98 -8.00
CA TYR A 117 -10.86 12.18 -8.77
C TYR A 117 -10.27 10.83 -9.12
N LYS A 118 -9.95 10.62 -10.37
CA LYS A 118 -9.38 9.36 -10.84
C LYS A 118 -8.17 9.62 -11.72
N ALA A 119 -7.17 8.77 -11.61
CA ALA A 119 -5.98 8.87 -12.44
C ALA A 119 -5.38 7.49 -12.63
N VAL A 120 -4.65 7.31 -13.71
CA VAL A 120 -3.87 6.10 -13.94
C VAL A 120 -2.44 6.43 -13.59
N LEU A 121 -1.83 5.65 -12.74
CA LEU A 121 -0.45 5.86 -12.30
C LEU A 121 0.46 4.89 -13.02
N HIS A 122 1.49 5.40 -13.65
CA HIS A 122 2.49 4.59 -14.34
C HIS A 122 3.76 4.58 -13.53
N ARG A 123 4.25 3.40 -13.17
CA ARG A 123 5.44 3.27 -12.35
C ARG A 123 6.68 3.73 -13.11
N CYS A 124 7.50 4.51 -12.45
CA CYS A 124 8.77 4.92 -13.01
C CYS A 124 9.82 3.89 -12.62
N LEU A 125 10.47 3.32 -13.61
CA LEU A 125 11.49 2.30 -13.39
C LEU A 125 12.86 2.96 -13.48
N GLY A 126 13.67 2.74 -12.53
CA GLY A 126 15.03 3.25 -12.55
C GLY A 126 15.25 4.48 -11.72
#